data_5f79e00d651cfd75be1519fb96b94252
#
_entry.id   5f79e00d651cfd75be1519fb96b94252
#
_cell.length_a   1.000
_cell.length_b   1.000
_cell.length_c   1.000
_cell.angle_alpha   90.00
_cell.angle_beta   90.00
_cell.angle_gamma   90.00
#
_symmetry.space_group_name_H-M   'P 1'
#
loop_
_entity.id
_entity.type
_entity.pdbx_description
1 polymer ?
#
loop_
_entity_poly.entity_id
_entity_poly.type
_entity_poly.pdbx_seq_one_letter_code
_entity_poly.pdbx_strand_id
1 'polypeptide(L)'
;MPQPMLQAFTKNFLGNSPEWYKYTILAFLVVNPILVYTVGPFITGWLLIVEFIFTLAMALKCYPLQPGGLLAIEAVLLGLAQPETVYHEALANFEVILLLMFMVAGIYFMRELLLFTFTKLLIKVRSKAMLSLLFCLAGAVLSAFLDALTVTAVLISVAVGFYSVYHKVASGKEVHHDHDHSNDSGVQEYHREDLEGFREFLRSLIMHGVVGTALGGVCTLVGEPQNLLIAEKAGWNFVEFFLVMAPVTMPVLFCGLVTCVLLEKTGWFGYGALIPENVRNILVDFDEEESKKLTHKEKSALIVQVLVALFRLIFL
;
A
#
# COMPACT_ATOMS: atom_id res chain seq x y z
N MET A 1 -17.98 -32.58 -2.80
CA MET A 1 -18.29 -32.75 -4.23
C MET A 1 -17.56 -31.70 -5.01
N PRO A 2 -16.88 -31.99 -6.13
CA PRO A 2 -16.25 -30.96 -6.93
C PRO A 2 -17.32 -29.98 -7.44
N GLN A 3 -17.11 -28.69 -7.23
CA GLN A 3 -18.02 -27.67 -7.72
C GLN A 3 -18.01 -27.68 -9.28
N PRO A 4 -19.15 -27.52 -9.93
CA PRO A 4 -19.16 -27.40 -11.40
C PRO A 4 -18.28 -26.24 -11.85
N MET A 5 -17.58 -26.41 -12.95
CA MET A 5 -16.54 -25.45 -13.43
C MET A 5 -17.10 -24.03 -13.55
N LEU A 6 -18.33 -23.84 -13.96
CA LEU A 6 -19.00 -22.55 -14.07
C LEU A 6 -19.16 -21.87 -12.68
N GLN A 7 -19.52 -22.62 -11.64
CA GLN A 7 -19.65 -22.10 -10.28
C GLN A 7 -18.28 -21.77 -9.69
N ALA A 8 -17.25 -22.56 -9.97
CA ALA A 8 -15.89 -22.28 -9.56
C ALA A 8 -15.37 -21.00 -10.24
N PHE A 9 -15.66 -20.83 -11.54
CA PHE A 9 -15.29 -19.63 -12.29
C PHE A 9 -15.99 -18.38 -11.75
N THR A 10 -17.31 -18.40 -11.59
CA THR A 10 -18.06 -17.24 -11.06
C THR A 10 -17.66 -16.88 -9.64
N LYS A 11 -17.37 -17.87 -8.79
CA LYS A 11 -16.91 -17.65 -7.43
C LYS A 11 -15.52 -17.03 -7.38
N ASN A 12 -14.61 -17.45 -8.28
CA ASN A 12 -13.24 -16.96 -8.33
C ASN A 12 -13.07 -15.71 -9.19
N PHE A 13 -14.07 -15.36 -10.01
CA PHE A 13 -14.03 -14.15 -10.82
C PHE A 13 -13.97 -12.92 -9.90
N LEU A 14 -12.93 -12.11 -10.07
CA LEU A 14 -12.63 -10.94 -9.25
C LEU A 14 -12.54 -11.22 -7.73
N GLY A 15 -12.19 -12.43 -7.34
CA GLY A 15 -11.91 -12.82 -5.96
C GLY A 15 -13.07 -12.57 -4.99
N ASN A 16 -12.76 -11.96 -3.83
CA ASN A 16 -13.73 -11.69 -2.75
C ASN A 16 -14.54 -10.40 -2.93
N SER A 17 -14.56 -9.82 -4.14
CA SER A 17 -15.38 -8.64 -4.40
C SER A 17 -16.88 -8.95 -4.31
N PRO A 18 -17.72 -7.95 -3.96
CA PRO A 18 -19.17 -8.13 -3.88
C PRO A 18 -19.77 -8.57 -5.21
N GLU A 19 -20.82 -9.38 -5.13
CA GLU A 19 -21.49 -9.93 -6.32
C GLU A 19 -22.01 -8.85 -7.27
N TRP A 20 -22.54 -7.74 -6.73
CA TRP A 20 -23.00 -6.63 -7.57
C TRP A 20 -21.88 -6.04 -8.44
N TYR A 21 -20.64 -5.95 -7.91
CA TYR A 21 -19.48 -5.45 -8.65
C TYR A 21 -19.11 -6.43 -9.78
N LYS A 22 -19.10 -7.73 -9.49
CA LYS A 22 -18.85 -8.76 -10.50
C LYS A 22 -19.85 -8.70 -11.65
N TYR A 23 -21.15 -8.58 -11.33
CA TYR A 23 -22.19 -8.44 -12.34
C TYR A 23 -22.08 -7.15 -13.13
N THR A 24 -21.70 -6.04 -12.49
CA THR A 24 -21.48 -4.77 -13.19
C THR A 24 -20.36 -4.89 -14.22
N ILE A 25 -19.23 -5.49 -13.87
CA ILE A 25 -18.12 -5.69 -14.81
C ILE A 25 -18.53 -6.64 -15.96
N LEU A 26 -19.23 -7.72 -15.66
CA LEU A 26 -19.76 -8.60 -16.72
C LEU A 26 -20.76 -7.88 -17.64
N ALA A 27 -21.59 -7.00 -17.08
CA ALA A 27 -22.50 -6.18 -17.87
C ALA A 27 -21.74 -5.24 -18.81
N PHE A 28 -20.68 -4.59 -18.36
CA PHE A 28 -19.84 -3.74 -19.19
C PHE A 28 -19.27 -4.53 -20.38
N LEU A 29 -18.63 -5.67 -20.11
CA LEU A 29 -18.05 -6.53 -21.16
C LEU A 29 -19.08 -7.09 -22.16
N VAL A 30 -20.35 -7.13 -21.82
CA VAL A 30 -21.43 -7.56 -22.75
C VAL A 30 -22.05 -6.37 -23.48
N VAL A 31 -22.22 -5.24 -22.81
CA VAL A 31 -22.88 -4.05 -23.34
C VAL A 31 -21.98 -3.32 -24.36
N ASN A 32 -20.69 -3.22 -24.10
CA ASN A 32 -19.76 -2.52 -24.97
C ASN A 32 -19.72 -3.06 -26.41
N PRO A 33 -19.62 -4.38 -26.66
CA PRO A 33 -19.73 -4.91 -28.02
C PRO A 33 -21.03 -4.54 -28.71
N ILE A 34 -22.15 -4.58 -27.99
CA ILE A 34 -23.48 -4.23 -28.55
C ILE A 34 -23.49 -2.75 -28.93
N LEU A 35 -22.96 -1.88 -28.06
CA LEU A 35 -22.97 -0.43 -28.31
C LEU A 35 -22.06 -0.02 -29.46
N VAL A 36 -20.92 -0.68 -29.66
CA VAL A 36 -20.05 -0.38 -30.80
C VAL A 36 -20.81 -0.55 -32.13
N TYR A 37 -21.63 -1.59 -32.25
CA TYR A 37 -22.39 -1.89 -33.49
C TYR A 37 -23.70 -1.10 -33.61
N THR A 38 -24.30 -0.66 -32.49
CA THR A 38 -25.60 0.03 -32.50
C THR A 38 -25.50 1.53 -32.46
N VAL A 39 -24.62 2.09 -31.63
CA VAL A 39 -24.48 3.54 -31.38
C VAL A 39 -23.22 4.10 -32.02
N GLY A 40 -22.22 3.24 -32.22
CA GLY A 40 -20.97 3.59 -32.89
C GLY A 40 -19.76 3.72 -31.93
N PRO A 41 -18.54 3.70 -32.49
CA PRO A 41 -17.30 3.61 -31.73
C PRO A 41 -17.01 4.86 -30.88
N PHE A 42 -17.42 6.06 -31.31
CA PHE A 42 -17.13 7.29 -30.58
C PHE A 42 -17.83 7.32 -29.22
N ILE A 43 -19.13 7.02 -29.18
CA ILE A 43 -19.92 7.05 -27.93
C ILE A 43 -19.49 5.90 -27.02
N THR A 44 -19.27 4.71 -27.61
CA THR A 44 -18.80 3.55 -26.83
C THR A 44 -17.40 3.78 -26.24
N GLY A 45 -16.51 4.46 -26.95
CA GLY A 45 -15.19 4.84 -26.44
C GLY A 45 -15.28 5.75 -25.21
N TRP A 46 -16.16 6.74 -25.22
CA TRP A 46 -16.40 7.59 -24.05
C TRP A 46 -17.00 6.81 -22.86
N LEU A 47 -17.95 5.90 -23.15
CA LEU A 47 -18.52 5.03 -22.12
C LEU A 47 -17.44 4.16 -21.48
N LEU A 48 -16.59 3.53 -22.28
CA LEU A 48 -15.49 2.70 -21.81
C LEU A 48 -14.50 3.47 -20.93
N ILE A 49 -14.24 4.75 -21.23
CA ILE A 49 -13.45 5.64 -20.35
C ILE A 49 -14.16 5.82 -19.00
N VAL A 50 -15.46 6.07 -18.98
CA VAL A 50 -16.26 6.22 -17.75
C VAL A 50 -16.23 4.92 -16.93
N GLU A 51 -16.38 3.78 -17.59
CA GLU A 51 -16.29 2.45 -16.95
C GLU A 51 -14.90 2.20 -16.35
N PHE A 52 -13.83 2.59 -17.06
CA PHE A 52 -12.47 2.51 -16.55
C PHE A 52 -12.29 3.40 -15.31
N ILE A 53 -12.79 4.64 -15.34
CA ILE A 53 -12.79 5.55 -14.18
C ILE A 53 -13.59 4.93 -13.02
N PHE A 54 -14.71 4.27 -13.31
CA PHE A 54 -15.49 3.55 -12.29
C PHE A 54 -14.66 2.44 -11.64
N THR A 55 -13.90 1.65 -12.41
CA THR A 55 -13.03 0.60 -11.83
C THR A 55 -11.94 1.20 -10.93
N LEU A 56 -11.35 2.34 -11.30
CA LEU A 56 -10.39 3.07 -10.48
C LEU A 56 -11.03 3.60 -9.19
N ALA A 57 -12.25 4.16 -9.29
CA ALA A 57 -12.99 4.64 -8.11
C ALA A 57 -13.32 3.49 -7.14
N MET A 58 -13.64 2.30 -7.65
CA MET A 58 -13.91 1.12 -6.81
C MET A 58 -12.66 0.57 -6.13
N ALA A 59 -11.46 0.85 -6.62
CA ALA A 59 -10.22 0.54 -5.94
C ALA A 59 -10.11 1.23 -4.56
N LEU A 60 -10.75 2.40 -4.37
CA LEU A 60 -10.87 3.06 -3.06
C LEU A 60 -11.63 2.21 -2.03
N LYS A 61 -12.43 1.25 -2.47
CA LYS A 61 -13.12 0.26 -1.62
C LYS A 61 -12.36 -1.07 -1.54
N CYS A 62 -11.07 -1.08 -1.89
CA CYS A 62 -10.22 -2.28 -1.96
C CYS A 62 -10.74 -3.34 -2.94
N TYR A 63 -11.48 -2.97 -3.97
CA TYR A 63 -11.89 -3.90 -5.04
C TYR A 63 -10.75 -4.08 -6.05
N PRO A 64 -10.70 -5.25 -6.73
CA PRO A 64 -9.61 -5.56 -7.64
C PRO A 64 -9.57 -4.62 -8.85
N LEU A 65 -8.35 -4.30 -9.33
CA LEU A 65 -8.10 -3.46 -10.52
C LEU A 65 -8.10 -4.25 -11.85
N GLN A 66 -8.13 -5.58 -11.80
CA GLN A 66 -8.17 -6.43 -13.00
C GLN A 66 -9.27 -6.06 -14.01
N PRO A 67 -10.46 -5.57 -13.60
CA PRO A 67 -11.46 -5.11 -14.55
C PRO A 67 -10.99 -4.03 -15.51
N GLY A 68 -10.14 -3.10 -15.04
CA GLY A 68 -9.54 -2.08 -15.92
C GLY A 68 -8.71 -2.69 -17.04
N GLY A 69 -7.95 -3.77 -16.75
CA GLY A 69 -7.23 -4.53 -17.75
C GLY A 69 -8.14 -5.27 -18.74
N LEU A 70 -9.27 -5.83 -18.26
CA LEU A 70 -10.25 -6.46 -19.13
C LEU A 70 -10.88 -5.46 -20.10
N LEU A 71 -11.26 -4.27 -19.63
CA LEU A 71 -11.78 -3.19 -20.48
C LEU A 71 -10.74 -2.71 -21.51
N ALA A 72 -9.45 -2.63 -21.14
CA ALA A 72 -8.39 -2.30 -22.07
C ALA A 72 -8.23 -3.35 -23.18
N ILE A 73 -8.28 -4.64 -22.84
CA ILE A 73 -8.27 -5.74 -23.81
C ILE A 73 -9.50 -5.66 -24.72
N GLU A 74 -10.67 -5.40 -24.15
CA GLU A 74 -11.92 -5.26 -24.89
C GLU A 74 -11.85 -4.08 -25.89
N ALA A 75 -11.27 -2.93 -25.50
CA ALA A 75 -11.07 -1.79 -26.38
C ALA A 75 -10.27 -2.15 -27.65
N VAL A 76 -9.23 -2.97 -27.48
CA VAL A 76 -8.43 -3.47 -28.62
C VAL A 76 -9.23 -4.46 -29.48
N LEU A 77 -9.93 -5.41 -28.84
CA LEU A 77 -10.72 -6.40 -29.57
C LEU A 77 -11.89 -5.80 -30.36
N LEU A 78 -12.48 -4.73 -29.86
CA LEU A 78 -13.56 -4.00 -30.53
C LEU A 78 -13.05 -2.97 -31.57
N GLY A 79 -11.75 -2.84 -31.73
CA GLY A 79 -11.14 -1.85 -32.67
C GLY A 79 -11.28 -0.40 -32.23
N LEU A 80 -11.59 -0.14 -30.95
CA LEU A 80 -11.62 1.20 -30.35
C LEU A 80 -10.20 1.73 -30.11
N ALA A 81 -9.23 0.83 -29.90
CA ALA A 81 -7.81 1.10 -29.87
C ALA A 81 -7.08 0.20 -30.87
N GLN A 82 -6.23 0.76 -31.70
CA GLN A 82 -5.46 -0.03 -32.66
C GLN A 82 -4.28 -0.72 -31.97
N PRO A 83 -3.98 -2.00 -32.26
CA PRO A 83 -2.85 -2.71 -31.69
C PRO A 83 -1.51 -1.99 -31.91
N GLU A 84 -1.34 -1.36 -33.05
CA GLU A 84 -0.15 -0.56 -33.39
C GLU A 84 0.02 0.63 -32.45
N THR A 85 -1.08 1.32 -32.12
CA THR A 85 -1.06 2.43 -31.16
C THR A 85 -0.65 1.92 -29.77
N VAL A 86 -1.21 0.80 -29.32
CA VAL A 86 -0.84 0.20 -28.03
C VAL A 86 0.64 -0.20 -28.02
N TYR A 87 1.15 -0.76 -29.12
CA TYR A 87 2.56 -1.11 -29.27
C TYR A 87 3.46 0.13 -29.20
N HIS A 88 3.14 1.19 -29.92
CA HIS A 88 3.92 2.43 -29.92
C HIS A 88 3.91 3.11 -28.54
N GLU A 89 2.76 3.16 -27.85
CA GLU A 89 2.67 3.69 -26.50
C GLU A 89 3.47 2.84 -25.50
N ALA A 90 3.41 1.52 -25.60
CA ALA A 90 4.18 0.63 -24.74
C ALA A 90 5.70 0.80 -24.99
N LEU A 91 6.11 0.98 -26.24
CA LEU A 91 7.51 1.20 -26.62
C LEU A 91 8.00 2.58 -26.14
N ALA A 92 7.19 3.62 -26.32
CA ALA A 92 7.52 4.99 -25.89
C ALA A 92 7.66 5.09 -24.36
N ASN A 93 6.92 4.27 -23.60
CA ASN A 93 6.97 4.24 -22.14
C ASN A 93 7.71 3.01 -21.58
N PHE A 94 8.56 2.36 -22.39
CA PHE A 94 9.18 1.09 -22.02
C PHE A 94 10.11 1.22 -20.79
N GLU A 95 10.85 2.32 -20.67
CA GLU A 95 11.71 2.59 -19.52
C GLU A 95 10.90 2.70 -18.21
N VAL A 96 9.72 3.36 -18.29
CA VAL A 96 8.80 3.47 -17.16
C VAL A 96 8.24 2.10 -16.76
N ILE A 97 7.86 1.27 -17.73
CA ILE A 97 7.36 -0.10 -17.49
C ILE A 97 8.46 -0.94 -16.84
N LEU A 98 9.69 -0.89 -17.34
CA LEU A 98 10.83 -1.59 -16.74
C LEU A 98 11.09 -1.11 -15.30
N LEU A 99 11.07 0.21 -15.07
CA LEU A 99 11.23 0.74 -13.72
C LEU A 99 10.18 0.18 -12.78
N LEU A 100 8.90 0.20 -13.16
CA LEU A 100 7.81 -0.36 -12.36
C LEU A 100 8.03 -1.85 -12.05
N MET A 101 8.49 -2.63 -13.02
CA MET A 101 8.82 -4.05 -12.81
C MET A 101 9.97 -4.23 -11.81
N PHE A 102 11.03 -3.44 -11.94
CA PHE A 102 12.16 -3.49 -11.01
C PHE A 102 11.82 -2.95 -9.63
N MET A 103 10.94 -1.94 -9.54
CA MET A 103 10.40 -1.46 -8.27
C MET A 103 9.67 -2.58 -7.54
N VAL A 104 8.74 -3.29 -8.20
CA VAL A 104 8.03 -4.43 -7.61
C VAL A 104 8.99 -5.53 -7.14
N ALA A 105 10.03 -5.84 -7.93
CA ALA A 105 11.06 -6.79 -7.51
C ALA A 105 11.85 -6.30 -6.28
N GLY A 106 12.18 -5.00 -6.23
CA GLY A 106 12.84 -4.34 -5.11
C GLY A 106 12.02 -4.39 -3.81
N ILE A 107 10.68 -4.34 -3.92
CA ILE A 107 9.74 -4.47 -2.81
C ILE A 107 9.98 -5.78 -2.04
N TYR A 108 9.97 -6.89 -2.77
CA TYR A 108 10.18 -8.21 -2.16
C TYR A 108 11.53 -8.29 -1.45
N PHE A 109 12.56 -7.73 -2.06
CA PHE A 109 13.91 -7.73 -1.49
C PHE A 109 14.01 -6.90 -0.19
N MET A 110 13.35 -5.74 -0.13
CA MET A 110 13.46 -4.81 1.02
C MET A 110 12.43 -5.04 2.11
N ARG A 111 11.44 -5.90 1.88
CA ARG A 111 10.29 -6.12 2.77
C ARG A 111 10.70 -6.43 4.22
N GLU A 112 11.66 -7.33 4.42
CA GLU A 112 12.09 -7.75 5.76
C GLU A 112 12.76 -6.60 6.53
N LEU A 113 13.59 -5.80 5.86
CA LEU A 113 14.20 -4.61 6.47
C LEU A 113 13.15 -3.59 6.90
N LEU A 114 12.14 -3.36 6.06
CA LEU A 114 11.05 -2.43 6.37
C LEU A 114 10.21 -2.94 7.55
N LEU A 115 9.83 -4.21 7.53
CA LEU A 115 9.12 -4.87 8.64
C LEU A 115 9.90 -4.72 9.94
N PHE A 116 11.20 -5.05 9.93
CA PHE A 116 12.07 -4.93 11.08
C PHE A 116 12.14 -3.48 11.59
N THR A 117 12.32 -2.51 10.69
CA THR A 117 12.44 -1.09 11.05
C THR A 117 11.18 -0.58 11.75
N PHE A 118 10.00 -0.78 11.13
CA PHE A 118 8.74 -0.29 11.69
C PHE A 118 8.35 -1.04 12.96
N THR A 119 8.63 -2.34 13.05
CA THR A 119 8.44 -3.14 14.28
C THR A 119 9.27 -2.57 15.43
N LYS A 120 10.56 -2.33 15.21
CA LYS A 120 11.44 -1.79 16.25
C LYS A 120 11.08 -0.37 16.67
N LEU A 121 10.64 0.47 15.72
CA LEU A 121 10.11 1.80 16.05
C LEU A 121 8.89 1.71 16.95
N LEU A 122 7.91 0.88 16.61
CA LEU A 122 6.66 0.72 17.35
C LEU A 122 6.89 0.26 18.79
N ILE A 123 7.81 -0.68 18.99
CA ILE A 123 8.05 -1.27 20.31
C ILE A 123 8.92 -0.37 21.19
N LYS A 124 9.99 0.23 20.64
CA LYS A 124 10.97 0.98 21.42
C LYS A 124 10.53 2.39 21.79
N VAL A 125 9.74 3.05 20.94
CA VAL A 125 9.37 4.45 21.16
C VAL A 125 8.11 4.53 22.02
N ARG A 126 8.23 5.13 23.20
CA ARG A 126 7.12 5.25 24.18
C ARG A 126 6.22 6.45 23.93
N SER A 127 6.79 7.56 23.49
CA SER A 127 6.03 8.78 23.23
C SER A 127 5.23 8.64 21.94
N LYS A 128 3.90 8.76 22.01
CA LYS A 128 3.01 8.65 20.84
C LYS A 128 3.35 9.69 19.76
N ALA A 129 3.51 10.95 20.14
CA ALA A 129 3.85 12.01 19.19
C ALA A 129 5.21 11.78 18.51
N MET A 130 6.21 11.29 19.26
CA MET A 130 7.51 10.95 18.70
C MET A 130 7.41 9.72 17.80
N LEU A 131 6.65 8.70 18.19
CA LEU A 131 6.41 7.50 17.38
C LEU A 131 5.75 7.85 16.05
N SER A 132 4.68 8.64 16.09
CA SER A 132 3.95 9.09 14.90
C SER A 132 4.83 9.95 13.99
N LEU A 133 5.64 10.84 14.57
CA LEU A 133 6.63 11.63 13.84
C LEU A 133 7.68 10.74 13.15
N LEU A 134 8.21 9.75 13.87
CA LEU A 134 9.21 8.83 13.31
C LEU A 134 8.61 7.91 12.24
N PHE A 135 7.35 7.47 12.39
CA PHE A 135 6.66 6.72 11.35
C PHE A 135 6.43 7.55 10.10
N CYS A 136 5.99 8.80 10.25
CA CYS A 136 5.83 9.74 9.16
C CYS A 136 7.17 10.01 8.46
N LEU A 137 8.21 10.32 9.21
CA LEU A 137 9.55 10.60 8.68
C LEU A 137 10.18 9.37 8.02
N ALA A 138 10.11 8.20 8.66
CA ALA A 138 10.61 6.95 8.09
C ALA A 138 9.85 6.59 6.82
N GLY A 139 8.51 6.74 6.82
CA GLY A 139 7.69 6.60 5.63
C GLY A 139 8.15 7.52 4.51
N ALA A 140 8.40 8.80 4.80
CA ALA A 140 8.86 9.77 3.82
C ALA A 140 10.24 9.42 3.24
N VAL A 141 11.21 9.13 4.11
CA VAL A 141 12.57 8.78 3.66
C VAL A 141 12.57 7.50 2.84
N LEU A 142 11.88 6.47 3.31
CA LEU A 142 11.83 5.19 2.59
C LEU A 142 11.10 5.31 1.26
N SER A 143 9.98 6.04 1.23
CA SER A 143 9.20 6.25 0.00
C SER A 143 9.95 7.06 -1.06
N ALA A 144 10.83 7.97 -0.65
CA ALA A 144 11.68 8.72 -1.58
C ALA A 144 12.61 7.79 -2.42
N PHE A 145 12.88 6.57 -1.95
CA PHE A 145 13.79 5.63 -2.62
C PHE A 145 13.15 4.29 -3.03
N LEU A 146 11.99 3.95 -2.46
CA LEU A 146 11.37 2.65 -2.67
C LEU A 146 10.04 2.72 -3.41
N ASP A 147 9.30 3.79 -3.32
CA ASP A 147 7.91 3.92 -3.75
C ASP A 147 6.90 3.92 -2.58
N ALA A 148 5.94 4.80 -2.69
CA ALA A 148 4.94 5.05 -1.65
C ALA A 148 4.02 3.85 -1.39
N LEU A 149 3.62 3.12 -2.45
CA LEU A 149 2.73 1.96 -2.31
C LEU A 149 3.39 0.82 -1.54
N THR A 150 4.66 0.59 -1.80
CA THR A 150 5.47 -0.42 -1.13
C THR A 150 5.57 -0.16 0.36
N VAL A 151 5.99 1.05 0.72
CA VAL A 151 6.16 1.42 2.12
C VAL A 151 4.81 1.38 2.85
N THR A 152 3.74 1.84 2.20
CA THR A 152 2.36 1.77 2.73
C THR A 152 1.93 0.31 2.97
N ALA A 153 2.16 -0.59 2.01
CA ALA A 153 1.79 -2.00 2.16
C ALA A 153 2.52 -2.66 3.35
N VAL A 154 3.78 -2.28 3.57
CA VAL A 154 4.55 -2.78 4.73
C VAL A 154 4.02 -2.19 6.04
N LEU A 155 3.71 -0.89 6.10
CA LEU A 155 3.09 -0.27 7.27
C LEU A 155 1.80 -0.97 7.69
N ILE A 156 0.93 -1.25 6.72
CA ILE A 156 -0.31 -2.00 6.94
C ILE A 156 0.00 -3.42 7.43
N SER A 157 0.96 -4.10 6.80
CA SER A 157 1.34 -5.46 7.19
C SER A 157 1.87 -5.54 8.62
N VAL A 158 2.68 -4.57 9.04
CA VAL A 158 3.16 -4.45 10.44
C VAL A 158 1.99 -4.25 11.40
N ALA A 159 1.11 -3.32 11.10
CA ALA A 159 -0.04 -3.02 11.95
C ALA A 159 -1.00 -4.20 12.07
N VAL A 160 -1.33 -4.86 10.95
CA VAL A 160 -2.17 -6.07 10.94
C VAL A 160 -1.50 -7.22 11.68
N GLY A 161 -0.19 -7.38 11.52
CA GLY A 161 0.59 -8.38 12.25
C GLY A 161 0.47 -8.20 13.77
N PHE A 162 0.72 -7.01 14.28
CA PHE A 162 0.59 -6.71 15.71
C PHE A 162 -0.84 -6.81 16.22
N TYR A 163 -1.80 -6.33 15.43
CA TYR A 163 -3.21 -6.48 15.74
C TYR A 163 -3.59 -7.96 15.88
N SER A 164 -3.17 -8.80 14.93
CA SER A 164 -3.44 -10.24 14.96
C SER A 164 -2.83 -10.92 16.19
N VAL A 165 -1.60 -10.57 16.58
CA VAL A 165 -0.96 -11.09 17.79
C VAL A 165 -1.80 -10.75 19.03
N TYR A 166 -2.15 -9.48 19.22
CA TYR A 166 -2.95 -9.08 20.37
C TYR A 166 -4.35 -9.68 20.35
N HIS A 167 -5.02 -9.71 19.20
CA HIS A 167 -6.37 -10.26 19.06
C HIS A 167 -6.42 -11.76 19.41
N LYS A 168 -5.37 -12.52 19.08
CA LYS A 168 -5.26 -13.93 19.51
C LYS A 168 -5.21 -14.06 21.02
N VAL A 169 -4.36 -13.28 21.68
CA VAL A 169 -4.24 -13.27 23.14
C VAL A 169 -5.54 -12.84 23.79
N ALA A 170 -6.17 -11.78 23.29
CA ALA A 170 -7.45 -11.27 23.75
C ALA A 170 -8.60 -12.28 23.59
N SER A 171 -8.47 -13.21 22.66
CA SER A 171 -9.40 -14.33 22.44
C SER A 171 -9.03 -15.60 23.22
N GLY A 172 -8.02 -15.55 24.11
CA GLY A 172 -7.56 -16.69 24.90
C GLY A 172 -6.90 -17.80 24.09
N LYS A 173 -6.34 -17.47 22.92
CA LYS A 173 -5.66 -18.42 22.02
C LYS A 173 -4.16 -18.22 22.06
N GLU A 174 -3.42 -19.31 21.80
CA GLU A 174 -1.97 -19.22 21.61
C GLU A 174 -1.61 -18.50 20.31
N VAL A 175 -0.48 -17.79 20.32
CA VAL A 175 -0.06 -16.92 19.19
C VAL A 175 0.15 -17.71 17.90
N HIS A 176 0.51 -18.98 17.96
CA HIS A 176 0.83 -19.81 16.80
C HIS A 176 -0.37 -20.53 16.15
N HIS A 177 -1.60 -20.40 16.70
CA HIS A 177 -2.80 -20.99 16.09
C HIS A 177 -3.39 -20.08 15.02
N ASP A 178 -3.95 -20.68 13.96
CA ASP A 178 -4.76 -19.97 12.97
C ASP A 178 -5.97 -19.32 13.64
N HIS A 179 -6.17 -18.05 13.39
CA HIS A 179 -7.24 -17.27 14.03
C HIS A 179 -7.77 -16.20 13.08
N ASP A 180 -9.09 -16.14 12.96
CA ASP A 180 -9.77 -15.07 12.26
C ASP A 180 -9.84 -13.83 13.16
N HIS A 181 -9.00 -12.84 12.87
CA HIS A 181 -8.95 -11.56 13.57
C HIS A 181 -9.96 -10.52 13.05
N SER A 182 -10.83 -10.90 12.10
CA SER A 182 -11.92 -10.05 11.63
C SER A 182 -13.20 -10.19 12.45
N ASN A 183 -13.27 -11.19 13.35
CA ASN A 183 -14.45 -11.49 14.15
C ASN A 183 -14.15 -11.39 15.64
N ASP A 184 -14.76 -10.41 16.30
CA ASP A 184 -14.57 -10.12 17.73
C ASP A 184 -15.45 -10.99 18.67
N SER A 185 -16.26 -11.92 18.12
CA SER A 185 -17.16 -12.74 18.97
C SER A 185 -16.43 -13.61 20.01
N GLY A 186 -15.17 -13.94 19.75
CA GLY A 186 -14.31 -14.72 20.66
C GLY A 186 -13.48 -13.89 21.64
N VAL A 187 -13.53 -12.56 21.57
CA VAL A 187 -12.74 -11.67 22.43
C VAL A 187 -13.33 -11.63 23.83
N GLN A 188 -12.50 -11.84 24.84
CA GLN A 188 -12.90 -11.80 26.24
C GLN A 188 -13.25 -10.36 26.64
N GLU A 189 -14.34 -10.21 27.42
CA GLU A 189 -14.95 -8.90 27.72
C GLU A 189 -13.96 -7.88 28.30
N TYR A 190 -13.07 -8.33 29.19
CA TYR A 190 -12.08 -7.46 29.84
C TYR A 190 -10.95 -6.98 28.89
N HIS A 191 -10.83 -7.53 27.67
CA HIS A 191 -9.89 -7.10 26.65
C HIS A 191 -10.50 -6.20 25.57
N ARG A 192 -11.80 -5.98 25.57
CA ARG A 192 -12.50 -5.22 24.52
C ARG A 192 -12.08 -3.76 24.48
N GLU A 193 -12.00 -3.12 25.63
CA GLU A 193 -11.58 -1.72 25.72
C GLU A 193 -10.13 -1.54 25.22
N ASP A 194 -9.22 -2.41 25.63
CA ASP A 194 -7.83 -2.42 25.16
C ASP A 194 -7.75 -2.67 23.65
N LEU A 195 -8.60 -3.54 23.10
CA LEU A 195 -8.65 -3.85 21.67
C LEU A 195 -9.11 -2.65 20.86
N GLU A 196 -10.14 -1.93 21.32
CA GLU A 196 -10.62 -0.71 20.66
C GLU A 196 -9.57 0.41 20.72
N GLY A 197 -9.00 0.65 21.90
CA GLY A 197 -7.90 1.61 22.06
C GLY A 197 -6.70 1.29 21.15
N PHE A 198 -6.39 0.00 21.00
CA PHE A 198 -5.32 -0.43 20.11
C PHE A 198 -5.66 -0.23 18.63
N ARG A 199 -6.90 -0.43 18.20
CA ARG A 199 -7.37 -0.11 16.84
C ARG A 199 -7.22 1.38 16.53
N GLU A 200 -7.64 2.24 17.44
CA GLU A 200 -7.52 3.70 17.30
C GLU A 200 -6.06 4.12 17.23
N PHE A 201 -5.22 3.56 18.09
CA PHE A 201 -3.78 3.78 18.07
C PHE A 201 -3.15 3.39 16.71
N LEU A 202 -3.42 2.17 16.22
CA LEU A 202 -2.88 1.69 14.94
C LEU A 202 -3.39 2.51 13.75
N ARG A 203 -4.68 2.86 13.76
CA ARG A 203 -5.27 3.71 12.71
C ARG A 203 -4.54 5.03 12.59
N SER A 204 -4.34 5.75 13.69
CA SER A 204 -3.64 7.03 13.68
C SER A 204 -2.18 6.87 13.23
N LEU A 205 -1.52 5.81 13.67
CA LEU A 205 -0.13 5.54 13.31
C LEU A 205 0.05 5.24 11.82
N ILE A 206 -0.82 4.38 11.25
CA ILE A 206 -0.84 4.08 9.81
C ILE A 206 -1.11 5.35 9.01
N MET A 207 -2.08 6.17 9.41
CA MET A 207 -2.42 7.41 8.71
C MET A 207 -1.22 8.36 8.63
N HIS A 208 -0.47 8.54 9.72
CA HIS A 208 0.75 9.34 9.69
C HIS A 208 1.84 8.74 8.81
N GLY A 209 2.02 7.42 8.88
CA GLY A 209 2.96 6.71 8.01
C GLY A 209 2.63 6.89 6.53
N VAL A 210 1.37 6.69 6.15
CA VAL A 210 0.88 6.83 4.76
C VAL A 210 1.01 8.27 4.25
N VAL A 211 0.66 9.27 5.07
CA VAL A 211 0.91 10.68 4.73
C VAL A 211 2.41 10.92 4.52
N GLY A 212 3.25 10.35 5.38
CA GLY A 212 4.70 10.41 5.21
C GLY A 212 5.15 9.83 3.87
N THR A 213 4.64 8.67 3.47
CA THR A 213 5.02 8.06 2.19
C THR A 213 4.65 8.94 1.01
N ALA A 214 3.47 9.56 1.01
CA ALA A 214 3.06 10.49 -0.04
C ALA A 214 3.96 11.73 -0.09
N LEU A 215 4.27 12.32 1.06
CA LEU A 215 5.13 13.52 1.16
C LEU A 215 6.57 13.24 0.75
N GLY A 216 7.08 12.04 1.01
CA GLY A 216 8.42 11.63 0.62
C GLY A 216 8.52 11.20 -0.84
N GLY A 217 7.53 10.48 -1.34
CA GLY A 217 7.49 9.96 -2.71
C GLY A 217 7.57 11.06 -3.76
N VAL A 218 6.96 12.22 -3.51
CA VAL A 218 7.01 13.36 -4.44
C VAL A 218 8.36 14.08 -4.47
N CYS A 219 9.28 13.77 -3.54
CA CYS A 219 10.57 14.47 -3.44
C CYS A 219 11.60 13.99 -4.47
N THR A 220 11.50 12.76 -4.95
CA THR A 220 12.51 12.16 -5.84
C THR A 220 11.90 11.56 -7.08
N LEU A 221 12.74 11.37 -8.08
CA LEU A 221 12.36 10.79 -9.36
C LEU A 221 11.78 9.38 -9.23
N VAL A 222 12.31 8.56 -8.32
CA VAL A 222 11.92 7.14 -8.16
C VAL A 222 10.83 6.92 -7.11
N GLY A 223 10.47 7.94 -6.33
CA GLY A 223 9.49 7.79 -5.25
C GLY A 223 8.05 7.60 -5.73
N GLU A 224 7.73 8.07 -6.94
CA GLU A 224 6.42 7.93 -7.58
C GLU A 224 6.55 7.73 -9.08
N PRO A 225 5.79 6.83 -9.73
CA PRO A 225 5.91 6.56 -11.17
C PRO A 225 5.71 7.80 -12.06
N GLN A 226 4.81 8.71 -11.66
CA GLN A 226 4.56 9.94 -12.40
C GLN A 226 5.76 10.90 -12.41
N ASN A 227 6.61 10.86 -11.40
CA ASN A 227 7.81 11.69 -11.34
C ASN A 227 8.80 11.33 -12.45
N LEU A 228 8.87 10.04 -12.78
CA LEU A 228 9.71 9.58 -13.90
C LEU A 228 9.23 10.16 -15.23
N LEU A 229 7.92 10.14 -15.48
CA LEU A 229 7.34 10.74 -16.70
C LEU A 229 7.59 12.24 -16.77
N ILE A 230 7.48 12.95 -15.65
CA ILE A 230 7.77 14.38 -15.57
C ILE A 230 9.24 14.65 -15.88
N ALA A 231 10.14 13.89 -15.25
CA ALA A 231 11.57 14.04 -15.45
C ALA A 231 12.00 13.75 -16.89
N GLU A 232 11.45 12.69 -17.51
CA GLU A 232 11.68 12.35 -18.91
C GLU A 232 11.27 13.49 -19.84
N LYS A 233 10.05 14.03 -19.66
CA LYS A 233 9.55 15.14 -20.48
C LYS A 233 10.29 16.46 -20.25
N ALA A 234 10.80 16.69 -19.04
CA ALA A 234 11.58 17.88 -18.69
C ALA A 234 13.08 17.73 -19.00
N GLY A 235 13.55 16.52 -19.29
CA GLY A 235 14.96 16.21 -19.49
C GLY A 235 15.80 16.31 -18.21
N TRP A 236 15.17 16.04 -17.03
CA TRP A 236 15.85 16.12 -15.74
C TRP A 236 16.39 14.76 -15.29
N ASN A 237 17.65 14.75 -14.84
CA ASN A 237 18.21 13.61 -14.13
C ASN A 237 17.74 13.58 -12.66
N PHE A 238 18.16 12.56 -11.91
CA PHE A 238 17.72 12.35 -10.52
C PHE A 238 18.02 13.56 -9.60
N VAL A 239 19.24 14.12 -9.71
CA VAL A 239 19.67 15.26 -8.88
C VAL A 239 18.96 16.54 -9.30
N GLU A 240 18.82 16.78 -10.58
CA GLU A 240 18.11 17.94 -11.13
C GLU A 240 16.64 17.92 -10.71
N PHE A 241 15.96 16.75 -10.82
CA PHE A 241 14.59 16.60 -10.36
C PHE A 241 14.46 16.99 -8.87
N PHE A 242 15.33 16.42 -8.01
CA PHE A 242 15.31 16.75 -6.59
C PHE A 242 15.52 18.24 -6.34
N LEU A 243 16.53 18.86 -6.95
CA LEU A 243 16.85 20.28 -6.74
C LEU A 243 15.75 21.21 -7.22
N VAL A 244 15.11 20.89 -8.37
CA VAL A 244 14.00 21.69 -8.90
C VAL A 244 12.74 21.56 -8.05
N MET A 245 12.46 20.35 -7.54
CA MET A 245 11.26 20.09 -6.73
C MET A 245 11.44 20.45 -5.26
N ALA A 246 12.65 20.44 -4.71
CA ALA A 246 12.92 20.67 -3.29
C ALA A 246 12.35 22.00 -2.73
N PRO A 247 12.37 23.14 -3.44
CA PRO A 247 11.78 24.38 -2.92
C PRO A 247 10.27 24.26 -2.59
N VAL A 248 9.57 23.32 -3.21
CA VAL A 248 8.15 23.05 -2.93
C VAL A 248 8.02 21.84 -1.99
N THR A 249 8.67 20.73 -2.28
CA THR A 249 8.46 19.47 -1.58
C THR A 249 9.01 19.47 -0.15
N MET A 250 10.14 20.13 0.09
CA MET A 250 10.74 20.20 1.45
C MET A 250 9.89 21.03 2.42
N PRO A 251 9.39 22.25 2.08
CA PRO A 251 8.44 22.96 2.94
C PRO A 251 7.15 22.18 3.19
N VAL A 252 6.61 21.50 2.17
CA VAL A 252 5.39 20.68 2.32
C VAL A 252 5.64 19.50 3.25
N LEU A 253 6.76 18.80 3.10
CA LEU A 253 7.17 17.74 4.04
C LEU A 253 7.30 18.27 5.47
N PHE A 254 7.96 19.40 5.66
CA PHE A 254 8.09 20.02 6.97
C PHE A 254 6.71 20.37 7.59
N CYS A 255 5.82 21.00 6.82
CA CYS A 255 4.46 21.28 7.26
C CYS A 255 3.69 20.00 7.62
N GLY A 256 3.85 18.94 6.85
CA GLY A 256 3.25 17.62 7.13
C GLY A 256 3.75 17.02 8.45
N LEU A 257 5.07 17.09 8.72
CA LEU A 257 5.65 16.62 9.98
C LEU A 257 5.15 17.45 11.19
N VAL A 258 5.06 18.77 11.02
CA VAL A 258 4.48 19.65 12.05
C VAL A 258 3.02 19.32 12.31
N THR A 259 2.23 19.11 11.25
CA THR A 259 0.82 18.73 11.34
C THR A 259 0.65 17.39 12.07
N CYS A 260 1.51 16.41 11.78
CA CYS A 260 1.53 15.13 12.49
C CYS A 260 1.68 15.33 14.02
N VAL A 261 2.65 16.14 14.44
CA VAL A 261 2.88 16.42 15.86
C VAL A 261 1.71 17.20 16.48
N LEU A 262 1.14 18.15 15.76
CA LEU A 262 -0.01 18.93 16.24
C LEU A 262 -1.23 18.05 16.44
N LEU A 263 -1.57 17.18 15.49
CA LEU A 263 -2.72 16.26 15.59
C LEU A 263 -2.58 15.32 16.78
N GLU A 264 -1.38 14.75 16.99
CA GLU A 264 -1.15 13.85 18.14
C GLU A 264 -1.19 14.59 19.49
N LYS A 265 -0.78 15.86 19.55
CA LYS A 265 -0.85 16.64 20.80
C LYS A 265 -2.24 17.18 21.10
N THR A 266 -3.01 17.55 20.08
CA THR A 266 -4.35 18.14 20.24
C THR A 266 -5.45 17.08 20.37
N GLY A 267 -5.20 15.87 19.88
CA GLY A 267 -6.19 14.78 19.84
C GLY A 267 -7.34 15.02 18.86
N TRP A 268 -7.22 15.99 17.93
CA TRP A 268 -8.26 16.28 16.96
C TRP A 268 -8.46 15.11 15.99
N PHE A 269 -9.68 14.94 15.51
CA PHE A 269 -10.07 13.90 14.54
C PHE A 269 -9.79 12.46 14.99
N GLY A 270 -9.73 12.20 16.29
CA GLY A 270 -9.47 10.87 16.86
C GLY A 270 -7.98 10.47 16.86
N TYR A 271 -7.07 11.46 16.75
CA TYR A 271 -5.64 11.25 17.00
C TYR A 271 -5.34 11.31 18.51
N GLY A 272 -4.10 10.94 18.90
CA GLY A 272 -3.67 11.01 20.30
C GLY A 272 -3.94 9.75 21.12
N ALA A 273 -4.60 8.73 20.55
CA ALA A 273 -4.82 7.46 21.24
C ALA A 273 -3.47 6.80 21.61
N LEU A 274 -3.32 6.42 22.87
CA LEU A 274 -2.13 5.73 23.38
C LEU A 274 -2.28 4.23 23.20
N ILE A 275 -1.16 3.52 23.04
CA ILE A 275 -1.17 2.07 23.10
C ILE A 275 -1.49 1.62 24.54
N PRO A 276 -2.51 0.77 24.78
CA PRO A 276 -2.79 0.24 26.09
C PRO A 276 -1.57 -0.53 26.65
N GLU A 277 -1.34 -0.42 27.94
CA GLU A 277 -0.13 -0.98 28.57
C GLU A 277 -0.08 -2.50 28.48
N ASN A 278 -1.22 -3.17 28.63
CA ASN A 278 -1.34 -4.62 28.45
C ASN A 278 -0.96 -5.05 27.03
N VAL A 279 -1.45 -4.32 26.02
CA VAL A 279 -1.12 -4.56 24.60
C VAL A 279 0.39 -4.44 24.38
N ARG A 280 0.97 -3.36 24.91
CA ARG A 280 2.41 -3.10 24.78
C ARG A 280 3.26 -4.23 25.35
N ASN A 281 2.95 -4.69 26.55
CA ASN A 281 3.70 -5.75 27.21
C ASN A 281 3.68 -7.05 26.37
N ILE A 282 2.51 -7.44 25.88
CA ILE A 282 2.36 -8.62 25.01
C ILE A 282 3.19 -8.47 23.73
N LEU A 283 3.19 -7.30 23.11
CA LEU A 283 3.96 -7.07 21.88
C LEU A 283 5.48 -7.06 22.12
N VAL A 284 5.93 -6.57 23.27
CA VAL A 284 7.35 -6.60 23.67
C VAL A 284 7.80 -8.04 23.88
N ASP A 285 7.04 -8.83 24.64
CA ASP A 285 7.34 -10.23 24.91
C ASP A 285 7.40 -11.05 23.60
N PHE A 286 6.44 -10.80 22.69
CA PHE A 286 6.42 -11.43 21.38
C PHE A 286 7.67 -11.07 20.53
N ASP A 287 8.04 -9.79 20.49
CA ASP A 287 9.24 -9.35 19.73
C ASP A 287 10.53 -9.93 20.31
N GLU A 288 10.62 -10.06 21.63
CA GLU A 288 11.78 -10.68 22.27
C GLU A 288 11.90 -12.18 21.93
N GLU A 289 10.80 -12.91 21.91
CA GLU A 289 10.77 -14.31 21.51
C GLU A 289 11.16 -14.49 20.04
N GLU A 290 10.57 -13.72 19.13
CA GLU A 290 10.88 -13.78 17.71
C GLU A 290 12.32 -13.32 17.42
N SER A 291 12.81 -12.30 18.11
CA SER A 291 14.20 -11.83 17.96
C SER A 291 15.23 -12.88 18.39
N LYS A 292 14.91 -13.75 19.35
CA LYS A 292 15.76 -14.88 19.76
C LYS A 292 15.77 -16.02 18.74
N LYS A 293 14.66 -16.18 17.98
CA LYS A 293 14.53 -17.21 16.94
C LYS A 293 15.17 -16.82 15.61
N LEU A 294 15.56 -15.55 15.42
CA LEU A 294 16.20 -15.07 14.18
C LEU A 294 17.45 -15.90 13.85
N THR A 295 17.38 -16.62 12.75
CA THR A 295 18.48 -17.45 12.24
C THR A 295 19.64 -16.57 11.73
N HIS A 296 20.83 -17.16 11.66
CA HIS A 296 22.02 -16.46 11.13
C HIS A 296 21.79 -15.98 9.67
N LYS A 297 20.99 -16.73 8.89
CA LYS A 297 20.64 -16.39 7.50
C LYS A 297 19.77 -15.12 7.43
N GLU A 298 18.77 -14.98 8.29
CA GLU A 298 17.90 -13.81 8.34
C GLU A 298 18.66 -12.56 8.79
N LYS A 299 19.55 -12.68 9.78
CA LYS A 299 20.43 -11.58 10.20
C LYS A 299 21.36 -11.14 9.07
N SER A 300 21.90 -12.08 8.30
CA SER A 300 22.75 -11.76 7.14
C SER A 300 21.93 -11.08 6.03
N ALA A 301 20.68 -11.51 5.78
CA ALA A 301 19.80 -10.90 4.82
C ALA A 301 19.49 -9.43 5.18
N LEU A 302 19.17 -9.15 6.44
CA LEU A 302 18.96 -7.77 6.93
C LEU A 302 20.21 -6.90 6.74
N ILE A 303 21.40 -7.42 7.04
CA ILE A 303 22.66 -6.69 6.83
C ILE A 303 22.87 -6.35 5.35
N VAL A 304 22.64 -7.31 4.45
CA VAL A 304 22.76 -7.09 3.01
C VAL A 304 21.73 -6.04 2.54
N GLN A 305 20.50 -6.09 3.03
CA GLN A 305 19.46 -5.13 2.69
C GLN A 305 19.83 -3.71 3.17
N VAL A 306 20.37 -3.56 4.37
CA VAL A 306 20.89 -2.28 4.88
C VAL A 306 22.02 -1.76 3.99
N LEU A 307 22.97 -2.62 3.62
CA LEU A 307 24.08 -2.23 2.74
C LEU A 307 23.59 -1.79 1.36
N VAL A 308 22.61 -2.49 0.79
CA VAL A 308 22.00 -2.11 -0.50
C VAL A 308 21.24 -0.80 -0.39
N ALA A 309 20.51 -0.57 0.71
CA ALA A 309 19.83 0.70 0.95
C ALA A 309 20.82 1.87 1.07
N LEU A 310 21.91 1.69 1.83
CA LEU A 310 22.98 2.68 1.95
C LEU A 310 23.71 2.92 0.62
N PHE A 311 23.98 1.86 -0.14
CA PHE A 311 24.58 1.98 -1.47
C PHE A 311 23.70 2.81 -2.40
N ARG A 312 22.39 2.55 -2.43
CA ARG A 312 21.43 3.36 -3.20
C ARG A 312 21.42 4.84 -2.76
N LEU A 313 21.52 5.10 -1.46
CA LEU A 313 21.54 6.47 -0.92
C LEU A 313 22.81 7.24 -1.33
N ILE A 314 23.92 6.56 -1.57
CA ILE A 314 25.22 7.19 -1.89
C ILE A 314 25.42 7.35 -3.41
N PHE A 315 24.88 6.43 -4.22
CA PHE A 315 25.19 6.35 -5.65
C PHE A 315 24.01 6.67 -6.58
N LEU A 316 22.82 7.00 -6.05
CA LEU A 316 21.70 7.61 -6.76
C LEU A 316 21.60 9.09 -6.46
#